data_9c2f09c29747e2553b06343379b88e59
#
_entry.id   9c2f09c29747e2553b06343379b88e59
#
_cell.length_a   1.000
_cell.length_b   1.000
_cell.length_c   1.000
_cell.angle_alpha   90.00
_cell.angle_beta   90.00
_cell.angle_gamma   90.00
#
_symmetry.space_group_name_H-M   'P 1'
#
loop_
_entity.id
_entity.type
_entity.pdbx_description
1 polymer ?
#
loop_
_entity_poly.entity_id
_entity_poly.type
_entity_poly.pdbx_seq_one_letter_code
_entity_poly.pdbx_strand_id
1 'polypeptide(L)'
;MRPMQLRRSWLFVGAADKNAILTSYDSDADVCIQEFEDFCVPELRREARLMMPDVLSDWRTRKIVATVRINPLEDPDGLRDLDAAMCAGADAILLPKANTKEQIVLLQKHINELEKQYGKTVSSTNIIPNIEQALGLMNATDILSSSPQIAGALVASED
;
A
#
# COMPACT_ATOMS: atom_id res chain seq x y z
N MET A 1 10.43 -3.19 -13.51
CA MET A 1 9.48 -2.29 -12.81
C MET A 1 9.72 -0.86 -13.27
N ARG A 2 8.67 -0.07 -13.51
CA ARG A 2 8.79 1.33 -13.92
C ARG A 2 9.36 2.17 -12.76
N PRO A 3 10.38 3.02 -12.99
CA PRO A 3 10.90 3.92 -11.96
C PRO A 3 9.81 4.83 -11.38
N MET A 4 9.91 5.20 -10.10
CA MET A 4 8.87 5.95 -9.41
C MET A 4 8.48 7.25 -10.12
N GLN A 5 9.45 8.03 -10.57
CA GLN A 5 9.23 9.30 -11.27
C GLN A 5 8.54 9.16 -12.63
N LEU A 6 8.37 7.95 -13.13
CA LEU A 6 7.69 7.67 -14.39
C LEU A 6 6.33 7.00 -14.20
N ARG A 7 5.88 6.80 -12.97
CA ARG A 7 4.57 6.21 -12.64
C ARG A 7 3.50 7.30 -12.70
N ARG A 8 2.68 7.28 -13.76
CA ARG A 8 1.71 8.32 -14.10
C ARG A 8 0.29 7.97 -13.69
N SER A 9 -0.03 6.67 -13.63
CA SER A 9 -1.37 6.17 -13.36
C SER A 9 -1.37 5.20 -12.19
N TRP A 10 -2.28 5.44 -11.24
CA TRP A 10 -2.44 4.66 -10.01
C TRP A 10 -3.90 4.25 -9.92
N LEU A 11 -4.17 2.94 -9.98
CA LEU A 11 -5.51 2.37 -9.99
C LEU A 11 -5.81 1.72 -8.64
N PHE A 12 -6.83 2.21 -7.95
CA PHE A 12 -7.38 1.57 -6.77
C PHE A 12 -8.32 0.44 -7.18
N VAL A 13 -8.13 -0.73 -6.57
CA VAL A 13 -8.86 -1.96 -6.86
C VAL A 13 -9.36 -2.54 -5.54
N GLY A 14 -10.67 -2.62 -5.35
CA GLY A 14 -11.25 -3.17 -4.12
C GLY A 14 -10.69 -4.56 -3.81
N ALA A 15 -10.19 -4.75 -2.59
CA ALA A 15 -9.34 -5.90 -2.25
C ALA A 15 -10.03 -7.25 -2.44
N ALA A 16 -11.37 -7.30 -2.29
CA ALA A 16 -12.20 -8.49 -2.47
C ALA A 16 -13.02 -8.48 -3.77
N ASP A 17 -12.93 -7.42 -4.58
CA ASP A 17 -13.70 -7.30 -5.82
C ASP A 17 -13.02 -8.07 -6.95
N LYS A 18 -13.44 -9.32 -7.15
CA LYS A 18 -12.89 -10.22 -8.16
C LYS A 18 -13.01 -9.66 -9.60
N ASN A 19 -14.08 -8.92 -9.90
CA ASN A 19 -14.27 -8.32 -11.23
C ASN A 19 -13.33 -7.15 -11.44
N ALA A 20 -13.19 -6.25 -10.46
CA ALA A 20 -12.23 -5.15 -10.51
C ALA A 20 -10.79 -5.68 -10.59
N ILE A 21 -10.44 -6.73 -9.85
CA ILE A 21 -9.13 -7.39 -9.91
C ILE A 21 -8.86 -7.91 -11.33
N LEU A 22 -9.78 -8.67 -11.93
CA LEU A 22 -9.61 -9.19 -13.27
C LEU A 22 -9.47 -8.08 -14.31
N THR A 23 -10.30 -7.03 -14.21
CA THR A 23 -10.24 -5.88 -15.13
C THR A 23 -8.92 -5.10 -14.98
N SER A 24 -8.35 -5.04 -13.77
CA SER A 24 -7.10 -4.34 -13.51
C SER A 24 -5.90 -4.93 -14.25
N TYR A 25 -5.95 -6.20 -14.61
CA TYR A 25 -4.87 -6.89 -15.34
C TYR A 25 -4.63 -6.32 -16.75
N ASP A 26 -5.66 -5.74 -17.35
CA ASP A 26 -5.61 -5.17 -18.71
C ASP A 26 -5.75 -3.62 -18.68
N SER A 27 -5.55 -2.99 -17.54
CA SER A 27 -5.81 -1.56 -17.34
C SER A 27 -4.75 -0.61 -17.89
N ASP A 28 -3.58 -1.10 -18.31
CA ASP A 28 -2.38 -0.28 -18.64
C ASP A 28 -1.93 0.66 -17.50
N ALA A 29 -2.40 0.45 -16.27
CA ALA A 29 -1.95 1.23 -15.13
C ALA A 29 -0.49 0.95 -14.79
N ASP A 30 0.25 1.99 -14.40
CA ASP A 30 1.64 1.84 -13.94
C ASP A 30 1.71 1.20 -12.55
N VAL A 31 0.70 1.47 -11.71
CA VAL A 31 0.56 0.98 -10.34
C VAL A 31 -0.88 0.52 -10.12
N CYS A 32 -1.06 -0.68 -9.57
CA CYS A 32 -2.34 -1.11 -9.02
C CYS A 32 -2.22 -1.23 -7.50
N ILE A 33 -3.27 -0.79 -6.82
CA ILE A 33 -3.37 -0.76 -5.37
C ILE A 33 -4.49 -1.70 -4.95
N GLN A 34 -4.16 -2.83 -4.31
CA GLN A 34 -5.17 -3.66 -3.66
C GLN A 34 -5.61 -2.95 -2.38
N GLU A 35 -6.88 -2.61 -2.30
CA GLU A 35 -7.40 -1.61 -1.40
C GLU A 35 -8.24 -2.25 -0.29
N PHE A 36 -7.75 -2.21 0.96
CA PHE A 36 -8.35 -2.87 2.14
C PHE A 36 -9.14 -1.94 3.05
N GLU A 37 -9.02 -0.63 2.91
CA GLU A 37 -9.64 0.33 3.82
C GLU A 37 -11.09 0.63 3.42
N ASP A 38 -11.29 1.49 2.39
CA ASP A 38 -12.62 1.98 2.02
C ASP A 38 -13.38 1.03 1.09
N PHE A 39 -12.65 0.29 0.22
CA PHE A 39 -13.25 -0.56 -0.82
C PHE A 39 -13.26 -2.05 -0.43
N CYS A 40 -13.07 -2.36 0.85
CA CYS A 40 -13.14 -3.71 1.36
C CYS A 40 -13.89 -3.75 2.69
N VAL A 41 -15.13 -4.24 2.66
CA VAL A 41 -15.91 -4.40 3.89
C VAL A 41 -15.21 -5.37 4.86
N PRO A 42 -15.30 -5.15 6.18
CA PRO A 42 -14.57 -5.93 7.18
C PRO A 42 -14.73 -7.45 7.05
N GLU A 43 -15.93 -7.90 6.68
CA GLU A 43 -16.27 -9.33 6.55
C GLU A 43 -15.48 -10.02 5.44
N LEU A 44 -15.06 -9.28 4.40
CA LEU A 44 -14.33 -9.81 3.25
C LEU A 44 -12.80 -9.64 3.36
N ARG A 45 -12.29 -8.88 4.33
CA ARG A 45 -10.85 -8.60 4.48
C ARG A 45 -10.01 -9.89 4.60
N ARG A 46 -10.53 -10.89 5.32
CA ARG A 46 -9.84 -12.18 5.43
C ARG A 46 -9.72 -12.90 4.09
N GLU A 47 -10.79 -12.96 3.29
CA GLU A 47 -10.78 -13.56 1.96
C GLU A 47 -9.81 -12.80 1.04
N ALA A 48 -9.88 -11.47 1.06
CA ALA A 48 -9.01 -10.60 0.29
C ALA A 48 -7.51 -10.83 0.59
N ARG A 49 -7.14 -11.00 1.88
CA ARG A 49 -5.75 -11.36 2.26
C ARG A 49 -5.31 -12.70 1.69
N LEU A 50 -6.20 -13.68 1.62
CA LEU A 50 -5.88 -14.99 1.02
C LEU A 50 -5.69 -14.92 -0.49
N MET A 51 -6.35 -14.00 -1.18
CA MET A 51 -6.19 -13.78 -2.62
C MET A 51 -4.95 -12.96 -2.97
N MET A 52 -4.41 -12.20 -2.03
CA MET A 52 -3.33 -11.22 -2.27
C MET A 52 -2.09 -11.78 -2.97
N PRO A 53 -1.55 -12.98 -2.62
CA PRO A 53 -0.37 -13.51 -3.27
C PRO A 53 -0.55 -13.67 -4.79
N ASP A 54 -1.70 -14.18 -5.22
CA ASP A 54 -2.02 -14.38 -6.63
C ASP A 54 -2.21 -13.03 -7.34
N VAL A 55 -2.97 -12.11 -6.74
CA VAL A 55 -3.23 -10.77 -7.29
C VAL A 55 -1.92 -10.01 -7.51
N LEU A 56 -1.06 -9.93 -6.49
CA LEU A 56 0.19 -9.21 -6.61
C LEU A 56 1.17 -9.88 -7.59
N SER A 57 1.18 -11.22 -7.65
CA SER A 57 1.97 -11.97 -8.62
C SER A 57 1.54 -11.68 -10.05
N ASP A 58 0.24 -11.67 -10.30
CA ASP A 58 -0.35 -11.38 -11.62
C ASP A 58 -0.05 -9.95 -12.09
N TRP A 59 -0.13 -8.95 -11.21
CA TRP A 59 0.28 -7.57 -11.54
C TRP A 59 1.76 -7.49 -11.90
N ARG A 60 2.64 -8.13 -11.13
CA ARG A 60 4.10 -8.12 -11.41
C ARG A 60 4.47 -8.80 -12.73
N THR A 61 3.81 -9.92 -13.10
CA THR A 61 4.04 -10.56 -14.41
C THR A 61 3.69 -9.63 -15.57
N ARG A 62 2.73 -8.73 -15.37
CA ARG A 62 2.31 -7.69 -16.34
C ARG A 62 3.12 -6.40 -16.21
N LYS A 63 4.16 -6.38 -15.37
CA LYS A 63 5.03 -5.22 -15.10
C LYS A 63 4.31 -4.05 -14.42
N ILE A 64 3.15 -4.29 -13.83
CA ILE A 64 2.43 -3.36 -12.98
C ILE A 64 3.07 -3.37 -11.59
N VAL A 65 3.26 -2.21 -10.98
CA VAL A 65 3.76 -2.10 -9.61
C VAL A 65 2.65 -2.53 -8.65
N ALA A 66 2.93 -3.54 -7.83
CA ALA A 66 1.96 -4.14 -6.91
C ALA A 66 2.00 -3.43 -5.56
N THR A 67 1.01 -2.61 -5.29
CA THR A 67 0.88 -1.82 -4.05
C THR A 67 -0.33 -2.32 -3.23
N VAL A 68 -0.26 -2.18 -1.91
CA VAL A 68 -1.38 -2.50 -1.02
C VAL A 68 -1.69 -1.28 -0.15
N ARG A 69 -2.95 -0.81 -0.16
CA ARG A 69 -3.45 0.12 0.87
C ARG A 69 -4.00 -0.72 2.02
N ILE A 70 -3.29 -0.67 3.13
CA ILE A 70 -3.67 -1.36 4.37
C ILE A 70 -4.71 -0.55 5.14
N ASN A 71 -5.38 -1.16 6.12
CA ASN A 71 -6.11 -0.40 7.13
C ASN A 71 -5.14 0.42 8.00
N PRO A 72 -5.59 1.50 8.68
CA PRO A 72 -4.75 2.22 9.65
C PRO A 72 -4.09 1.27 10.65
N LEU A 73 -2.88 1.56 11.10
CA LEU A 73 -2.15 0.68 12.02
C LEU A 73 -2.83 0.54 13.39
N GLU A 74 -3.68 1.49 13.74
CA GLU A 74 -4.52 1.49 14.95
C GLU A 74 -5.72 0.54 14.83
N ASP A 75 -6.13 0.19 13.60
CA ASP A 75 -7.15 -0.83 13.33
C ASP A 75 -6.56 -2.24 13.55
N PRO A 76 -7.28 -3.16 14.19
CA PRO A 76 -6.82 -4.56 14.35
C PRO A 76 -6.47 -5.28 13.05
N ASP A 77 -7.03 -4.85 11.92
CA ASP A 77 -6.71 -5.39 10.60
C ASP A 77 -5.45 -4.78 9.96
N GLY A 78 -5.03 -3.57 10.37
CA GLY A 78 -3.89 -2.89 9.76
C GLY A 78 -2.60 -3.70 9.77
N LEU A 79 -2.23 -4.27 10.91
CA LEU A 79 -1.03 -5.13 11.00
C LEU A 79 -1.22 -6.48 10.29
N ARG A 80 -2.44 -7.02 10.22
CA ARG A 80 -2.74 -8.26 9.49
C ARG A 80 -2.62 -8.03 7.98
N ASP A 81 -3.09 -6.89 7.49
CA ASP A 81 -2.98 -6.50 6.08
C ASP A 81 -1.52 -6.30 5.72
N LEU A 82 -0.76 -5.63 6.59
CA LEU A 82 0.67 -5.40 6.40
C LEU A 82 1.43 -6.72 6.32
N ASP A 83 1.19 -7.65 7.26
CA ASP A 83 1.85 -8.96 7.26
C ASP A 83 1.54 -9.74 5.97
N ALA A 84 0.26 -9.79 5.56
CA ALA A 84 -0.16 -10.44 4.32
C ALA A 84 0.50 -9.78 3.09
N ALA A 85 0.56 -8.44 3.04
CA ALA A 85 1.18 -7.70 1.95
C ALA A 85 2.67 -7.98 1.84
N MET A 86 3.37 -8.01 2.96
CA MET A 86 4.81 -8.30 2.98
C MET A 86 5.11 -9.75 2.63
N CYS A 87 4.30 -10.71 3.10
CA CYS A 87 4.36 -12.13 2.72
C CYS A 87 4.12 -12.31 1.21
N ALA A 88 3.12 -11.65 0.65
CA ALA A 88 2.82 -11.67 -0.79
C ALA A 88 3.85 -10.91 -1.64
N GLY A 89 4.78 -10.21 -1.02
CA GLY A 89 5.87 -9.51 -1.67
C GLY A 89 5.47 -8.17 -2.29
N ALA A 90 4.59 -7.39 -1.66
CA ALA A 90 4.23 -6.05 -2.12
C ALA A 90 5.46 -5.19 -2.42
N ASP A 91 5.38 -4.39 -3.49
CA ASP A 91 6.43 -3.44 -3.89
C ASP A 91 6.35 -2.14 -3.09
N ALA A 92 5.15 -1.79 -2.65
CA ALA A 92 4.90 -0.61 -1.82
C ALA A 92 3.70 -0.83 -0.88
N ILE A 93 3.74 -0.13 0.25
CA ILE A 93 2.62 -0.05 1.20
C ILE A 93 2.10 1.38 1.21
N LEU A 94 0.82 1.53 0.99
CA LEU A 94 0.11 2.80 1.09
C LEU A 94 -0.54 2.87 2.46
N LEU A 95 -0.16 3.89 3.24
CA LEU A 95 -0.71 4.15 4.57
C LEU A 95 -1.84 5.17 4.45
N PRO A 96 -3.10 4.81 4.76
CA PRO A 96 -4.20 5.76 4.77
C PRO A 96 -4.07 6.74 5.94
N LYS A 97 -4.72 7.88 5.84
CA LYS A 97 -4.86 8.89 6.92
C LYS A 97 -3.54 9.22 7.61
N ALA A 98 -2.46 9.38 6.79
CA ALA A 98 -1.14 9.72 7.29
C ALA A 98 -1.15 11.17 7.83
N ASN A 99 -1.17 11.30 9.15
CA ASN A 99 -1.29 12.58 9.86
C ASN A 99 0.00 13.02 10.55
N THR A 100 0.88 12.08 10.90
CA THR A 100 2.09 12.37 11.65
C THR A 100 3.28 11.55 11.16
N LYS A 101 4.50 12.07 11.38
CA LYS A 101 5.74 11.35 11.08
C LYS A 101 5.89 10.06 11.91
N GLU A 102 5.35 10.04 13.12
CA GLU A 102 5.42 8.89 14.02
C GLU A 102 4.71 7.67 13.42
N GLN A 103 3.59 7.87 12.71
CA GLN A 103 2.91 6.80 11.98
C GLN A 103 3.82 6.19 10.89
N ILE A 104 4.55 7.03 10.16
CA ILE A 104 5.49 6.56 9.13
C ILE A 104 6.66 5.80 9.75
N VAL A 105 7.26 6.33 10.82
CA VAL A 105 8.38 5.67 11.53
C VAL A 105 7.94 4.30 12.09
N LEU A 106 6.72 4.22 12.63
CA LEU A 106 6.16 2.97 13.12
C LEU A 106 5.94 1.97 11.97
N LEU A 107 5.33 2.41 10.87
CA LEU A 107 5.14 1.57 9.68
C LEU A 107 6.47 1.06 9.14
N GLN A 108 7.47 1.95 8.99
CA GLN A 108 8.81 1.57 8.53
C GLN A 108 9.44 0.49 9.41
N LYS A 109 9.31 0.62 10.73
CA LYS A 109 9.82 -0.38 11.68
C LYS A 109 9.19 -1.75 11.41
N HIS A 110 7.87 -1.82 11.30
CA HIS A 110 7.17 -3.07 11.01
C HIS A 110 7.56 -3.64 9.64
N ILE A 111 7.64 -2.81 8.59
CA ILE A 111 8.09 -3.24 7.26
C ILE A 111 9.49 -3.88 7.35
N ASN A 112 10.46 -3.22 8.00
CA ASN A 112 11.82 -3.72 8.12
C ASN A 112 11.92 -5.04 8.90
N GLU A 113 11.07 -5.24 9.89
CA GLU A 113 10.96 -6.51 10.64
C GLU A 113 10.40 -7.63 9.75
N LEU A 114 9.33 -7.36 8.99
CA LEU A 114 8.72 -8.30 8.07
C LEU A 114 9.60 -8.60 6.85
N GLU A 115 10.36 -7.62 6.33
CA GLU A 115 11.35 -7.86 5.28
C GLU A 115 12.38 -8.90 5.71
N LYS A 116 12.90 -8.80 6.95
CA LYS A 116 13.80 -9.81 7.51
C LYS A 116 13.13 -11.17 7.64
N GLN A 117 11.89 -11.19 8.16
CA GLN A 117 11.11 -12.42 8.35
C GLN A 117 10.87 -13.16 7.02
N TYR A 118 10.56 -12.42 5.95
CA TYR A 118 10.27 -12.98 4.61
C TYR A 118 11.48 -13.01 3.67
N GLY A 119 12.71 -12.79 4.17
CA GLY A 119 13.94 -12.88 3.40
C GLY A 119 14.09 -11.81 2.31
N LYS A 120 13.42 -10.67 2.46
CA LYS A 120 13.58 -9.51 1.57
C LYS A 120 14.78 -8.66 2.00
N THR A 121 15.30 -7.88 1.07
CA THR A 121 16.29 -6.85 1.42
C THR A 121 15.64 -5.79 2.30
N VAL A 122 16.24 -5.48 3.44
CA VAL A 122 15.73 -4.45 4.35
C VAL A 122 15.67 -3.11 3.63
N SER A 123 14.61 -2.37 3.85
CA SER A 123 14.31 -1.08 3.21
C SER A 123 14.07 -1.14 1.68
N SER A 124 13.69 -2.31 1.16
CA SER A 124 13.37 -2.47 -0.27
C SER A 124 11.92 -2.17 -0.62
N THR A 125 11.01 -2.23 0.36
CA THR A 125 9.58 -1.93 0.17
C THR A 125 9.34 -0.43 0.33
N ASN A 126 8.69 0.18 -0.65
CA ASN A 126 8.37 1.61 -0.62
C ASN A 126 7.21 1.91 0.33
N ILE A 127 7.21 3.11 0.90
CA ILE A 127 6.10 3.68 1.69
C ILE A 127 5.47 4.81 0.89
N ILE A 128 4.14 4.82 0.82
CA ILE A 128 3.35 5.87 0.17
C ILE A 128 2.35 6.40 1.22
N PRO A 129 2.63 7.53 1.87
CA PRO A 129 1.64 8.20 2.72
C PRO A 129 0.45 8.67 1.87
N ASN A 130 -0.79 8.40 2.32
CA ASN A 130 -1.99 9.03 1.81
C ASN A 130 -2.37 10.20 2.72
N ILE A 131 -2.21 11.41 2.22
CA ILE A 131 -2.50 12.66 2.94
C ILE A 131 -3.90 13.10 2.51
N GLU A 132 -4.89 12.83 3.36
CA GLU A 132 -6.31 13.01 3.07
C GLU A 132 -7.05 13.78 4.17
N GLN A 133 -6.33 14.19 5.21
CA GLN A 133 -6.88 14.96 6.32
C GLN A 133 -6.10 16.27 6.54
N ALA A 134 -6.78 17.29 7.07
CA ALA A 134 -6.17 18.60 7.31
C ALA A 134 -4.90 18.54 8.17
N LEU A 135 -4.88 17.67 9.19
CA LEU A 135 -3.71 17.49 10.05
C LEU A 135 -2.52 16.92 9.26
N GLY A 136 -2.75 15.93 8.39
CA GLY A 136 -1.72 15.38 7.52
C GLY A 136 -1.16 16.41 6.56
N LEU A 137 -2.02 17.25 6.01
CA LEU A 137 -1.59 18.35 5.14
C LEU A 137 -0.72 19.38 5.89
N MET A 138 -1.09 19.75 7.11
CA MET A 138 -0.28 20.65 7.95
C MET A 138 1.10 20.06 8.28
N ASN A 139 1.18 18.76 8.46
CA ASN A 139 2.40 18.03 8.81
C ASN A 139 3.13 17.43 7.59
N ALA A 140 2.71 17.76 6.37
CA ALA A 140 3.20 17.08 5.16
C ALA A 140 4.74 17.07 5.03
N THR A 141 5.40 18.17 5.34
CA THR A 141 6.88 18.26 5.29
C THR A 141 7.52 17.28 6.27
N ASP A 142 7.03 17.19 7.49
CA ASP A 142 7.55 16.29 8.52
C ASP A 142 7.30 14.83 8.16
N ILE A 143 6.10 14.53 7.65
CA ILE A 143 5.72 13.20 7.16
C ILE A 143 6.68 12.77 6.04
N LEU A 144 6.81 13.59 4.99
CA LEU A 144 7.55 13.24 3.78
C LEU A 144 9.06 13.14 3.99
N SER A 145 9.60 13.82 5.01
CA SER A 145 11.02 13.76 5.38
C SER A 145 11.35 12.66 6.41
N SER A 146 10.35 11.95 6.93
CA SER A 146 10.53 11.05 8.08
C SER A 146 11.16 9.69 7.76
N SER A 147 11.19 9.29 6.47
CA SER A 147 11.74 7.99 6.07
C SER A 147 12.34 8.04 4.66
N PRO A 148 13.52 7.42 4.43
CA PRO A 148 14.08 7.27 3.10
C PRO A 148 13.31 6.25 2.23
N GLN A 149 12.43 5.44 2.82
CA GLN A 149 11.57 4.51 2.08
C GLN A 149 10.35 5.19 1.44
N ILE A 150 10.06 6.46 1.77
CA ILE A 150 9.00 7.21 1.11
C ILE A 150 9.41 7.48 -0.33
N ALA A 151 8.67 6.89 -1.26
CA ALA A 151 8.93 7.03 -2.69
C ALA A 151 8.02 8.07 -3.36
N GLY A 152 6.99 8.53 -2.66
CA GLY A 152 6.02 9.53 -3.09
C GLY A 152 4.88 9.61 -2.09
N ALA A 153 3.88 10.42 -2.37
CA ALA A 153 2.65 10.51 -1.57
C ALA A 153 1.44 10.62 -2.49
N LEU A 154 0.29 10.19 -2.01
CA LEU A 154 -1.00 10.52 -2.60
C LEU A 154 -1.68 11.60 -1.74
N VAL A 155 -2.41 12.47 -2.40
CA VAL A 155 -3.25 13.48 -1.75
C VAL A 155 -4.68 13.25 -2.21
N ALA A 156 -5.58 12.99 -1.29
CA ALA A 156 -7.01 12.94 -1.54
C ALA A 156 -7.68 14.17 -0.93
N SER A 157 -8.64 14.75 -1.62
CA SER A 157 -9.28 16.01 -1.23
C SER A 157 -10.76 15.85 -0.88
N GLU A 158 -11.28 14.62 -0.83
CA GLU A 158 -12.71 14.35 -0.66
C GLU A 158 -13.08 13.78 0.72
N ASP A 159 -12.13 13.67 1.64
CA ASP A 159 -12.37 13.20 3.01
C ASP A 159 -12.57 14.35 4.02
#